data_ca90809285796b14b7bd24073563a054
#
_entry.id   ca90809285796b14b7bd24073563a054
#
_cell.length_a   1.000
_cell.length_b   1.000
_cell.length_c   1.000
_cell.angle_alpha   90.00
_cell.angle_beta   90.00
_cell.angle_gamma   90.00
#
_symmetry.space_group_name_H-M   'P 1'
#
loop_
_entity.id
_entity.type
_entity.pdbx_description
1 polymer ?
#
loop_
_entity_poly.entity_id
_entity_poly.type
_entity_poly.pdbx_seq_one_letter_code
_entity_poly.pdbx_strand_id
1 'polypeptide(L)'
;MSKTNLQKSQQWEVLLELVVRKQDKVKSNLAAIQAKESDLEVKRQNIIAIKGQYSSNLLNLERSKHDIEEAMRLRKFMIHLDKTLNAIKKEAENLQREKIHLNGAFLELEKERLKFGTLKKRAETQHDLEVARKEDLQRDLSNSLRHSKTLT
;
A
#
# COMPACT_ATOMS: atom_id res chain seq x y z
N MET A 1 32.83 -20.07 5.29
CA MET A 1 33.22 -19.60 3.94
C MET A 1 32.59 -18.22 3.68
N SER A 2 33.39 -17.26 3.26
CA SER A 2 32.87 -15.94 2.89
C SER A 2 32.11 -16.03 1.54
N LYS A 3 30.95 -15.45 1.47
CA LYS A 3 30.16 -15.37 0.24
C LYS A 3 30.82 -14.41 -0.74
N THR A 4 30.83 -14.75 -2.02
CA THR A 4 31.28 -13.85 -3.06
C THR A 4 30.36 -12.64 -3.17
N ASN A 5 30.85 -11.52 -3.72
CA ASN A 5 30.05 -10.34 -3.95
C ASN A 5 28.85 -10.59 -4.89
N LEU A 6 29.03 -11.47 -5.87
CA LEU A 6 27.94 -11.89 -6.75
C LEU A 6 26.86 -12.65 -5.98
N GLN A 7 27.22 -13.57 -5.10
CA GLN A 7 26.28 -14.29 -4.26
C GLN A 7 25.54 -13.36 -3.31
N LYS A 8 26.24 -12.38 -2.73
CA LYS A 8 25.62 -11.34 -1.90
C LYS A 8 24.62 -10.53 -2.69
N SER A 9 24.96 -10.10 -3.91
CA SER A 9 24.06 -9.37 -4.81
C SER A 9 22.78 -10.16 -5.08
N GLN A 10 22.91 -11.45 -5.39
CA GLN A 10 21.77 -12.34 -5.62
C GLN A 10 20.90 -12.51 -4.37
N GLN A 11 21.52 -12.57 -3.20
CA GLN A 11 20.82 -12.64 -1.92
C GLN A 11 19.99 -11.40 -1.65
N TRP A 12 20.57 -10.21 -1.89
CA TRP A 12 19.87 -8.94 -1.74
C TRP A 12 18.72 -8.78 -2.74
N GLU A 13 18.90 -9.30 -3.95
CA GLU A 13 17.86 -9.33 -4.97
C GLU A 13 16.64 -10.15 -4.53
N VAL A 14 16.85 -11.34 -3.97
CA VAL A 14 15.78 -12.19 -3.45
C VAL A 14 15.00 -11.49 -2.33
N LEU A 15 15.73 -10.86 -1.39
CA LEU A 15 15.10 -10.09 -0.31
C LEU A 15 14.34 -8.87 -0.84
N LEU A 16 14.89 -8.20 -1.84
CA LEU A 16 14.25 -7.06 -2.50
C LEU A 16 12.93 -7.47 -3.18
N GLU A 17 12.94 -8.58 -3.90
CA GLU A 17 11.73 -9.13 -4.53
C GLU A 17 10.66 -9.48 -3.49
N LEU A 18 11.06 -10.04 -2.35
CA LEU A 18 10.14 -10.34 -1.26
C LEU A 18 9.48 -9.08 -0.70
N VAL A 19 10.26 -8.02 -0.51
CA VAL A 19 9.76 -6.72 -0.03
C VAL A 19 8.77 -6.13 -1.04
N VAL A 20 9.10 -6.17 -2.33
CA VAL A 20 8.22 -5.67 -3.40
C VAL A 20 6.89 -6.43 -3.41
N ARG A 21 6.91 -7.75 -3.25
CA ARG A 21 5.68 -8.56 -3.15
C ARG A 21 4.83 -8.17 -1.94
N LYS A 22 5.47 -7.92 -0.80
CA LYS A 22 4.77 -7.44 0.41
C LYS A 22 4.15 -6.06 0.19
N GLN A 23 4.87 -5.16 -0.49
CA GLN A 23 4.34 -3.84 -0.85
C GLN A 23 3.15 -3.96 -1.80
N ASP A 24 3.20 -4.83 -2.79
CA ASP A 24 2.10 -5.06 -3.72
C ASP A 24 0.86 -5.58 -3.00
N LYS A 25 1.03 -6.44 -2.01
CA LYS A 25 -0.08 -6.92 -1.17
C LYS A 25 -0.70 -5.78 -0.36
N VAL A 26 0.12 -4.91 0.22
CA VAL A 26 -0.36 -3.74 0.95
C VAL A 26 -1.13 -2.79 0.03
N LYS A 27 -0.63 -2.54 -1.18
CA LYS A 27 -1.32 -1.73 -2.20
C LYS A 27 -2.68 -2.32 -2.56
N SER A 28 -2.75 -3.64 -2.73
CA SER A 28 -4.01 -4.34 -3.02
C SER A 28 -5.01 -4.18 -1.87
N ASN A 29 -4.55 -4.31 -0.63
CA ASN A 29 -5.39 -4.12 0.55
C ASN A 29 -5.88 -2.67 0.67
N LEU A 30 -5.02 -1.69 0.37
CA LEU A 30 -5.39 -0.28 0.34
C LEU A 30 -6.45 0.01 -0.72
N ALA A 31 -6.32 -0.58 -1.92
CA ALA A 31 -7.33 -0.46 -2.97
C ALA A 31 -8.68 -1.05 -2.55
N ALA A 32 -8.68 -2.18 -1.85
CA ALA A 32 -9.89 -2.79 -1.31
C ALA A 32 -10.56 -1.88 -0.26
N ILE A 33 -9.77 -1.25 0.61
CA ILE A 33 -10.29 -0.29 1.60
C ILE A 33 -10.91 0.91 0.89
N GLN A 34 -10.26 1.45 -0.13
CA GLN A 34 -10.78 2.59 -0.89
C GLN A 34 -12.10 2.26 -1.56
N ALA A 35 -12.27 1.06 -2.10
CA ALA A 35 -13.53 0.59 -2.66
C ALA A 35 -14.64 0.53 -1.59
N LYS A 36 -14.33 0.02 -0.41
CA LYS A 36 -15.26 -0.02 0.72
C LYS A 36 -15.64 1.39 1.20
N GLU A 37 -14.68 2.30 1.27
CA GLU A 37 -14.94 3.70 1.63
C GLU A 37 -15.91 4.36 0.64
N SER A 38 -15.71 4.12 -0.66
CA SER A 38 -16.60 4.64 -1.72
C SER A 38 -18.00 4.07 -1.59
N ASP A 39 -18.15 2.77 -1.33
CA ASP A 39 -19.44 2.13 -1.13
C ASP A 39 -20.17 2.69 0.09
N LEU A 40 -19.46 2.91 1.19
CA LEU A 40 -20.03 3.52 2.40
C LEU A 40 -20.49 4.95 2.14
N GLU A 41 -19.72 5.71 1.38
CA GLU A 41 -20.09 7.09 1.04
C GLU A 41 -21.37 7.14 0.19
N VAL A 42 -21.51 6.24 -0.79
CA VAL A 42 -22.73 6.11 -1.59
C VAL A 42 -23.92 5.75 -0.71
N LYS A 43 -23.76 4.79 0.20
CA LYS A 43 -24.81 4.41 1.17
C LYS A 43 -25.20 5.59 2.05
N ARG A 44 -24.20 6.31 2.56
CA ARG A 44 -24.41 7.50 3.40
C ARG A 44 -25.26 8.56 2.67
N GLN A 45 -24.89 8.87 1.44
CA GLN A 45 -25.60 9.84 0.61
C GLN A 45 -27.04 9.41 0.34
N ASN A 46 -27.26 8.14 0.03
CA ASN A 46 -28.60 7.59 -0.20
C ASN A 46 -29.47 7.69 1.07
N ILE A 47 -28.92 7.37 2.23
CA ILE A 47 -29.65 7.45 3.50
C ILE A 47 -29.96 8.91 3.86
N ILE A 48 -29.05 9.84 3.64
CA ILE A 48 -29.27 11.28 3.85
C ILE A 48 -30.39 11.77 2.94
N ALA A 49 -30.43 11.36 1.67
CA ALA A 49 -31.50 11.73 0.73
C ALA A 49 -32.84 11.18 1.18
N ILE A 50 -32.91 9.93 1.57
CA ILE A 50 -34.13 9.28 2.10
C ILE A 50 -34.60 10.02 3.35
N LYS A 51 -33.72 10.31 4.29
CA LYS A 51 -34.01 11.05 5.51
C LYS A 51 -34.58 12.43 5.20
N GLY A 52 -34.04 13.12 4.20
CA GLY A 52 -34.55 14.40 3.73
C GLY A 52 -36.00 14.32 3.23
N GLN A 53 -36.30 13.28 2.43
CA GLN A 53 -37.66 13.03 1.93
C GLN A 53 -38.65 12.74 3.06
N TYR A 54 -38.25 11.87 4.00
CA TYR A 54 -39.11 11.56 5.16
C TYR A 54 -39.32 12.75 6.07
N SER A 55 -38.29 13.60 6.24
CA SER A 55 -38.42 14.85 6.99
C SER A 55 -39.44 15.80 6.37
N SER A 56 -39.43 15.95 5.04
CA SER A 56 -40.41 16.75 4.31
C SER A 56 -41.81 16.16 4.43
N ASN A 57 -41.95 14.85 4.32
CA ASN A 57 -43.23 14.16 4.46
C ASN A 57 -43.81 14.32 5.88
N LEU A 58 -42.96 14.24 6.90
CA LEU A 58 -43.33 14.45 8.29
C LEU A 58 -43.85 15.87 8.51
N LEU A 59 -43.21 16.90 7.98
CA LEU A 59 -43.65 18.27 8.05
C LEU A 59 -45.02 18.46 7.39
N ASN A 60 -45.24 17.85 6.23
CA ASN A 60 -46.52 17.89 5.54
C ASN A 60 -47.66 17.23 6.35
N LEU A 61 -47.37 16.09 6.97
CA LEU A 61 -48.33 15.40 7.84
C LEU A 61 -48.71 16.23 9.08
N GLU A 62 -47.72 16.86 9.72
CA GLU A 62 -47.93 17.72 10.89
C GLU A 62 -48.77 18.94 10.55
N ARG A 63 -48.60 19.52 9.35
CA ARG A 63 -49.41 20.68 8.87
C ARG A 63 -50.84 20.30 8.54
N SER A 64 -51.09 19.11 8.05
CA SER A 64 -52.42 18.68 7.61
C SER A 64 -53.29 18.10 8.71
N LYS A 65 -52.77 17.97 9.92
CA LYS A 65 -53.46 17.34 11.09
C LYS A 65 -53.91 15.90 10.83
N HIS A 66 -53.30 15.22 9.86
CA HIS A 66 -53.63 13.84 9.54
C HIS A 66 -52.71 12.88 10.23
N ASP A 67 -53.26 11.83 10.72
CA ASP A 67 -52.71 10.54 11.14
C ASP A 67 -51.45 10.63 12.00
N ILE A 68 -51.67 10.75 13.31
CA ILE A 68 -50.61 10.71 14.34
C ILE A 68 -49.83 9.40 14.26
N GLU A 69 -50.49 8.30 13.93
CA GLU A 69 -49.83 6.98 13.81
C GLU A 69 -48.82 6.95 12.68
N GLU A 70 -49.13 7.52 11.53
CA GLU A 70 -48.21 7.63 10.40
C GLU A 70 -47.02 8.52 10.71
N ALA A 71 -47.26 9.67 11.37
CA ALA A 71 -46.18 10.54 11.84
C ALA A 71 -45.25 9.81 12.82
N MET A 72 -45.79 9.01 13.72
CA MET A 72 -45.02 8.21 14.66
C MET A 72 -44.16 7.13 13.95
N ARG A 73 -44.72 6.48 12.94
CA ARG A 73 -43.95 5.51 12.11
C ARG A 73 -42.81 6.17 11.39
N LEU A 74 -43.04 7.33 10.79
CA LEU A 74 -42.01 8.11 10.10
C LEU A 74 -40.89 8.51 11.06
N ARG A 75 -41.25 9.00 12.26
CA ARG A 75 -40.23 9.33 13.29
C ARG A 75 -39.40 8.14 13.72
N LYS A 76 -40.01 6.97 13.92
CA LYS A 76 -39.30 5.73 14.24
C LYS A 76 -38.37 5.33 13.13
N PHE A 77 -38.80 5.45 11.89
CA PHE A 77 -37.96 5.14 10.73
C PHE A 77 -36.77 6.10 10.61
N MET A 78 -37.00 7.40 10.88
CA MET A 78 -35.91 8.39 10.91
C MET A 78 -34.87 8.07 11.99
N ILE A 79 -35.30 7.62 13.16
CA ILE A 79 -34.42 7.17 14.22
C ILE A 79 -33.60 5.98 13.75
N HIS A 80 -34.23 5.04 13.04
CA HIS A 80 -33.51 3.90 12.44
C HIS A 80 -32.48 4.36 11.41
N LEU A 81 -32.82 5.32 10.57
CA LEU A 81 -31.87 5.91 9.61
C LEU A 81 -30.68 6.57 10.31
N ASP A 82 -30.92 7.29 11.41
CA ASP A 82 -29.85 7.90 12.21
C ASP A 82 -28.92 6.84 12.81
N LYS A 83 -29.47 5.74 13.30
CA LYS A 83 -28.65 4.62 13.79
C LYS A 83 -27.81 4.00 12.70
N THR A 84 -28.38 3.87 11.50
CA THR A 84 -27.66 3.36 10.34
C THR A 84 -26.52 4.30 9.93
N LEU A 85 -26.77 5.62 9.95
CA LEU A 85 -25.73 6.62 9.68
C LEU A 85 -24.60 6.55 10.70
N ASN A 86 -24.92 6.35 11.97
CA ASN A 86 -23.91 6.18 13.01
C ASN A 86 -23.08 4.90 12.81
N ALA A 87 -23.72 3.82 12.40
CA ALA A 87 -23.02 2.57 12.06
C ALA A 87 -22.05 2.74 10.88
N ILE A 88 -22.49 3.46 9.84
CA ILE A 88 -21.67 3.80 8.68
C ILE A 88 -20.47 4.65 9.11
N LYS A 89 -20.70 5.64 9.97
CA LYS A 89 -19.62 6.49 10.51
C LYS A 89 -18.57 5.68 11.25
N LYS A 90 -18.99 4.75 12.11
CA LYS A 90 -18.08 3.88 12.87
C LYS A 90 -17.26 3.00 11.95
N GLU A 91 -17.90 2.42 10.93
CA GLU A 91 -17.22 1.59 9.96
C GLU A 91 -16.21 2.41 9.14
N ALA A 92 -16.56 3.62 8.72
CA ALA A 92 -15.65 4.54 8.03
C ALA A 92 -14.44 4.90 8.91
N GLU A 93 -14.63 5.11 10.19
CA GLU A 93 -13.54 5.36 11.15
C GLU A 93 -12.62 4.15 11.28
N ASN A 94 -13.18 2.93 11.33
CA ASN A 94 -12.39 1.70 11.37
C ASN A 94 -11.56 1.51 10.08
N LEU A 95 -12.14 1.78 8.92
CA LEU A 95 -11.43 1.72 7.64
C LEU A 95 -10.30 2.75 7.59
N GLN A 96 -10.53 3.94 8.14
CA GLN A 96 -9.50 4.98 8.20
C GLN A 96 -8.32 4.55 9.08
N ARG A 97 -8.57 3.92 10.23
CA ARG A 97 -7.50 3.38 11.10
C ARG A 97 -6.71 2.29 10.40
N GLU A 98 -7.40 1.39 9.71
CA GLU A 98 -6.77 0.32 8.95
C GLU A 98 -5.91 0.89 7.82
N LYS A 99 -6.40 1.91 7.13
CA LYS A 99 -5.66 2.63 6.08
C LYS A 99 -4.38 3.27 6.62
N ILE A 100 -4.45 3.93 7.77
CA ILE A 100 -3.27 4.52 8.43
C ILE A 100 -2.25 3.44 8.78
N HIS A 101 -2.71 2.31 9.32
CA HIS A 101 -1.84 1.18 9.64
C HIS A 101 -1.15 0.61 8.40
N LEU A 102 -1.89 0.41 7.32
CA LEU A 102 -1.34 -0.11 6.06
C LEU A 102 -0.38 0.87 5.40
N ASN A 103 -0.66 2.16 5.44
CA ASN A 103 0.27 3.19 4.95
C ASN A 103 1.57 3.20 5.75
N GLY A 104 1.49 3.02 7.07
CA GLY A 104 2.66 2.87 7.92
C GLY A 104 3.50 1.64 7.57
N ALA A 105 2.84 0.50 7.35
CA ALA A 105 3.48 -0.73 6.92
C ALA A 105 4.15 -0.57 5.55
N PHE A 106 3.49 0.12 4.62
CA PHE A 106 4.06 0.42 3.30
C PHE A 106 5.34 1.25 3.40
N LEU A 107 5.34 2.27 4.26
CA LEU A 107 6.53 3.11 4.47
C LEU A 107 7.70 2.32 5.08
N GLU A 108 7.43 1.43 6.02
CA GLU A 108 8.47 0.56 6.59
C GLU A 108 9.06 -0.38 5.53
N LEU A 109 8.21 -0.95 4.67
CA LEU A 109 8.64 -1.77 3.55
C LEU A 109 9.45 -0.96 2.53
N GLU A 110 9.09 0.32 2.31
CA GLU A 110 9.85 1.21 1.42
C GLU A 110 11.26 1.46 1.95
N LYS A 111 11.42 1.62 3.26
CA LYS A 111 12.74 1.72 3.91
C LYS A 111 13.57 0.46 3.69
N GLU A 112 12.96 -0.71 3.86
CA GLU A 112 13.63 -1.99 3.60
C GLU A 112 14.02 -2.12 2.12
N ARG A 113 13.12 -1.74 1.21
CA ARG A 113 13.39 -1.76 -0.23
C ARG A 113 14.60 -0.91 -0.58
N LEU A 114 14.68 0.30 -0.06
CA LEU A 114 15.81 1.19 -0.28
C LEU A 114 17.11 0.61 0.30
N LYS A 115 17.03 0.04 1.50
CA LYS A 115 18.17 -0.60 2.16
C LYS A 115 18.73 -1.77 1.34
N PHE A 116 17.87 -2.70 0.94
CA PHE A 116 18.29 -3.86 0.16
C PHE A 116 18.76 -3.48 -1.25
N GLY A 117 18.12 -2.48 -1.86
CA GLY A 117 18.55 -1.93 -3.14
C GLY A 117 19.95 -1.34 -3.07
N THR A 118 20.25 -0.60 -2.00
CA THR A 118 21.59 -0.04 -1.77
C THR A 118 22.62 -1.13 -1.55
N LEU A 119 22.31 -2.14 -0.74
CA LEU A 119 23.22 -3.26 -0.45
C LEU A 119 23.49 -4.09 -1.70
N LYS A 120 22.49 -4.33 -2.52
CA LYS A 120 22.62 -5.00 -3.81
C LYS A 120 23.56 -4.23 -4.73
N LYS A 121 23.35 -2.93 -4.86
CA LYS A 121 24.16 -2.05 -5.72
C LYS A 121 25.62 -2.02 -5.27
N ARG A 122 25.89 -1.97 -3.96
CA ARG A 122 27.24 -2.04 -3.42
C ARG A 122 27.92 -3.35 -3.75
N ALA A 123 27.22 -4.46 -3.60
CA ALA A 123 27.74 -5.78 -3.92
C ALA A 123 28.06 -5.91 -5.42
N GLU A 124 27.21 -5.41 -6.30
CA GLU A 124 27.43 -5.37 -7.74
C GLU A 124 28.64 -4.52 -8.11
N THR A 125 28.76 -3.34 -7.52
CA THR A 125 29.90 -2.46 -7.75
C THR A 125 31.21 -3.11 -7.31
N GLN A 126 31.26 -3.75 -6.16
CA GLN A 126 32.44 -4.46 -5.69
C GLN A 126 32.78 -5.65 -6.59
N HIS A 127 31.78 -6.37 -7.06
CA HIS A 127 31.98 -7.46 -8.01
C HIS A 127 32.59 -6.96 -9.31
N ASP A 128 32.08 -5.87 -9.87
CA ASP A 128 32.60 -5.26 -11.09
C ASP A 128 34.05 -4.78 -10.92
N LEU A 129 34.37 -4.20 -9.76
CA LEU A 129 35.77 -3.82 -9.44
C LEU A 129 36.70 -5.03 -9.36
N GLU A 130 36.26 -6.13 -8.77
CA GLU A 130 37.03 -7.36 -8.70
C GLU A 130 37.30 -7.97 -10.09
N VAL A 131 36.26 -7.95 -10.93
CA VAL A 131 36.39 -8.42 -12.32
C VAL A 131 37.37 -7.53 -13.08
N ALA A 132 37.28 -6.23 -12.97
CA ALA A 132 38.20 -5.29 -13.62
C ALA A 132 39.63 -5.48 -13.15
N ARG A 133 39.87 -5.71 -11.86
CA ARG A 133 41.20 -6.00 -11.31
C ARG A 133 41.78 -7.31 -11.87
N LYS A 134 40.98 -8.34 -11.96
CA LYS A 134 41.42 -9.64 -12.55
C LYS A 134 41.78 -9.49 -14.01
N GLU A 135 40.99 -8.75 -14.78
CA GLU A 135 41.25 -8.45 -16.19
C GLU A 135 42.56 -7.66 -16.37
N ASP A 136 42.81 -6.66 -15.54
CA ASP A 136 44.04 -5.87 -15.54
C ASP A 136 45.25 -6.71 -15.20
N LEU A 137 45.14 -7.59 -14.19
CA LEU A 137 46.22 -8.53 -13.84
C LEU A 137 46.52 -9.50 -14.99
N GLN A 138 45.49 -10.01 -15.63
CA GLN A 138 45.66 -10.90 -16.79
C GLN A 138 46.34 -10.20 -17.96
N ARG A 139 45.97 -8.95 -18.22
CA ARG A 139 46.61 -8.10 -19.25
C ARG A 139 48.07 -7.84 -18.92
N ASP A 140 48.36 -7.49 -17.67
CA ASP A 140 49.73 -7.24 -17.21
C ASP A 140 50.58 -8.48 -17.32
N LEU A 141 50.09 -9.66 -16.94
CA LEU A 141 50.76 -10.95 -17.08
C LEU A 141 51.00 -11.29 -18.55
N SER A 142 49.99 -11.10 -19.39
CA SER A 142 50.08 -11.34 -20.82
C SER A 142 51.12 -10.43 -21.48
N ASN A 143 51.15 -9.15 -21.14
CA ASN A 143 52.13 -8.19 -21.61
C ASN A 143 53.51 -8.51 -21.11
N SER A 144 53.68 -8.92 -19.86
CA SER A 144 54.96 -9.36 -19.30
C SER A 144 55.52 -10.59 -20.00
N LEU A 145 54.66 -11.59 -20.28
CA LEU A 145 55.05 -12.79 -21.02
C LEU A 145 55.45 -12.49 -22.48
N ARG A 146 54.73 -11.59 -23.14
CA ARG A 146 55.10 -11.15 -24.51
C ARG A 146 56.41 -10.42 -24.52
N HIS A 147 56.67 -9.54 -23.54
CA HIS A 147 57.94 -8.83 -23.40
C HIS A 147 59.10 -9.80 -23.14
N SER A 148 58.89 -10.77 -22.27
CA SER A 148 59.86 -11.82 -22.00
C SER A 148 60.19 -12.66 -23.24
N LYS A 149 59.23 -12.99 -24.07
CA LYS A 149 59.41 -13.69 -25.35
C LYS A 149 60.18 -12.87 -26.39
N THR A 150 60.02 -11.55 -26.40
CA THR A 150 60.70 -10.65 -27.35
C THR A 150 62.16 -10.40 -26.97
N LEU A 151 62.55 -10.61 -25.71
CA LEU A 151 63.94 -10.46 -25.21
C LEU A 151 64.81 -11.71 -25.39
N THR A 152 64.22 -12.84 -25.69
CA THR A 152 64.93 -14.09 -26.01
C THR A 152 64.92 -14.31 -27.51
#